data_478a2b1c65f47e858a5eb0ee237f25f0
#
_entry.id   478a2b1c65f47e858a5eb0ee237f25f0
#
_cell.length_a   1.000
_cell.length_b   1.000
_cell.length_c   1.000
_cell.angle_alpha   90.00
_cell.angle_beta   90.00
_cell.angle_gamma   90.00
#
_symmetry.space_group_name_H-M   'P 1'
#
loop_
_entity.id
_entity.type
_entity.pdbx_description
1 polymer ?
#
loop_
_entity_poly.entity_id
_entity_poly.type
_entity_poly.pdbx_seq_one_letter_code
_entity_poly.pdbx_strand_id
1 'polypeptide(L)'
;MYPYDGMVLCQYRDITERSQRKLELEKKNHELNEIQKAALIGNWQYDTQTRIFCYAGHTGIMCSEEVQHINMDNYLELNPPEDRKSFTGWMKENLKGKMENSVDYRIFLQGNIFYIRLKAFARERQKDGNVTIEGYIQNITDIQKRRNDINLLTHAINNSTEDIYSAHEDGTLIFCNRCFKERHGIGNGQDITRMKIYDLPSYGRDETSWKEFANRVKRGETNHGYIVYHPLPKRPEVPAIEGNAYWVTSDKGEGTIWTFGRDVSTRIRHEQQIKQFNQILDKNHRKPPGRHCCEGHQQQLQVPLPQPRII
;
A
#
# COMPACT_ATOMS: atom_id res chain seq x y z
N MET A 1 23.18 48.40 -47.28
CA MET A 1 22.80 49.78 -47.63
C MET A 1 23.73 50.18 -48.76
N TYR A 2 23.24 50.29 -50.01
CA TYR A 2 24.00 50.75 -51.14
C TYR A 2 23.42 52.13 -51.56
N PRO A 3 24.19 53.21 -51.47
CA PRO A 3 23.71 54.50 -51.91
C PRO A 3 23.78 54.54 -53.43
N TYR A 4 22.67 54.69 -54.06
CA TYR A 4 22.56 54.98 -55.45
C TYR A 4 21.89 56.36 -55.57
N ASP A 5 22.66 57.37 -55.93
CA ASP A 5 22.24 58.71 -56.34
C ASP A 5 21.10 59.35 -55.51
N GLY A 6 21.33 59.42 -54.20
CA GLY A 6 20.37 60.06 -53.31
C GLY A 6 19.11 59.23 -52.94
N MET A 7 18.97 58.02 -53.48
CA MET A 7 17.87 57.10 -53.14
C MET A 7 18.32 56.03 -52.13
N VAL A 8 17.48 55.79 -51.12
CA VAL A 8 17.66 54.69 -50.12
C VAL A 8 16.74 53.55 -50.56
N LEU A 9 17.34 52.41 -50.91
CA LEU A 9 16.60 51.20 -51.18
C LEU A 9 16.32 50.49 -49.84
N CYS A 10 15.05 50.44 -49.43
CA CYS A 10 14.61 49.74 -48.23
C CYS A 10 13.94 48.46 -48.69
N GLN A 11 14.47 47.27 -48.13
CA GLN A 11 13.85 46.02 -48.35
C GLN A 11 13.13 45.60 -47.03
N TYR A 12 11.85 45.42 -47.12
CA TYR A 12 11.01 44.95 -46.00
C TYR A 12 10.69 43.49 -46.21
N ARG A 13 10.78 42.74 -45.13
CA ARG A 13 10.37 41.32 -45.08
C ARG A 13 9.34 41.19 -43.99
N ASP A 14 8.15 40.69 -44.30
CA ASP A 14 7.17 40.31 -43.29
C ASP A 14 7.65 39.05 -42.56
N ILE A 15 7.83 39.19 -41.26
CA ILE A 15 8.27 38.10 -40.37
C ILE A 15 7.18 37.71 -39.37
N THR A 16 5.94 38.20 -39.53
CA THR A 16 4.85 38.01 -38.58
C THR A 16 4.57 36.54 -38.33
N GLU A 17 4.39 35.75 -39.38
CA GLU A 17 4.13 34.30 -39.26
C GLU A 17 5.28 33.57 -38.60
N ARG A 18 6.53 33.89 -38.92
CA ARG A 18 7.71 33.34 -38.35
C ARG A 18 7.82 33.65 -36.83
N SER A 19 7.51 34.89 -36.44
CA SER A 19 7.51 35.35 -35.07
C SER A 19 6.41 34.67 -34.24
N GLN A 20 5.21 34.53 -34.82
CA GLN A 20 4.09 33.82 -34.18
C GLN A 20 4.41 32.34 -33.94
N ARG A 21 4.94 31.64 -34.95
CA ARG A 21 5.36 30.24 -34.81
C ARG A 21 6.46 30.07 -33.75
N LYS A 22 7.42 31.00 -33.68
CA LYS A 22 8.47 30.99 -32.68
C LYS A 22 7.89 31.13 -31.27
N LEU A 23 7.00 32.09 -31.07
CA LEU A 23 6.35 32.32 -29.77
C LEU A 23 5.50 31.12 -29.32
N GLU A 24 4.76 30.52 -30.27
CA GLU A 24 3.97 29.30 -29.98
C GLU A 24 4.88 28.11 -29.58
N LEU A 25 6.01 27.95 -30.27
CA LEU A 25 6.98 26.90 -29.95
C LEU A 25 7.61 27.13 -28.56
N GLU A 26 7.98 28.39 -28.25
CA GLU A 26 8.52 28.73 -26.94
C GLU A 26 7.51 28.45 -25.82
N LYS A 27 6.23 28.78 -26.03
CA LYS A 27 5.15 28.49 -25.09
C LYS A 27 4.99 26.99 -24.89
N LYS A 28 4.94 26.18 -25.94
CA LYS A 28 4.84 24.71 -25.85
C LYS A 28 6.04 24.12 -25.18
N ASN A 29 7.25 24.58 -25.44
CA ASN A 29 8.45 24.11 -24.76
C ASN A 29 8.42 24.44 -23.26
N HIS A 30 7.94 25.62 -22.90
CA HIS A 30 7.79 25.98 -21.49
C HIS A 30 6.78 25.06 -20.78
N GLU A 31 5.61 24.83 -21.40
CA GLU A 31 4.58 23.92 -20.86
C GLU A 31 5.14 22.47 -20.68
N LEU A 32 5.88 21.97 -21.67
CA LEU A 32 6.52 20.65 -21.60
C LEU A 32 7.54 20.58 -20.48
N ASN A 33 8.37 21.60 -20.28
CA ASN A 33 9.35 21.65 -19.20
C ASN A 33 8.67 21.62 -17.83
N GLU A 34 7.59 22.37 -17.64
CA GLU A 34 6.86 22.34 -16.37
C GLU A 34 6.21 20.98 -16.10
N ILE A 35 5.68 20.31 -17.12
CA ILE A 35 5.17 18.93 -17.00
C ILE A 35 6.30 17.96 -16.63
N GLN A 36 7.46 18.07 -17.26
CA GLN A 36 8.63 17.23 -16.96
C GLN A 36 9.13 17.42 -15.51
N LYS A 37 9.18 18.68 -15.04
CA LYS A 37 9.50 19.01 -13.65
C LYS A 37 8.53 18.36 -12.67
N ALA A 38 7.22 18.56 -12.90
CA ALA A 38 6.19 18.01 -12.01
C ALA A 38 6.19 16.47 -11.98
N ALA A 39 6.50 15.83 -13.11
CA ALA A 39 6.56 14.39 -13.24
C ALA A 39 7.92 13.77 -12.86
N LEU A 40 8.93 14.59 -12.52
CA LEU A 40 10.31 14.19 -12.24
C LEU A 40 10.93 13.38 -13.39
N ILE A 41 10.68 13.83 -14.62
CA ILE A 41 11.12 13.17 -15.85
C ILE A 41 12.28 13.95 -16.48
N GLY A 42 13.29 13.21 -16.92
CA GLY A 42 14.37 13.69 -17.79
C GLY A 42 14.47 12.84 -19.04
N ASN A 43 15.32 13.29 -19.97
CA ASN A 43 15.70 12.54 -21.16
C ASN A 43 17.05 11.89 -20.95
N TRP A 44 17.28 10.76 -21.59
CA TRP A 44 18.58 10.11 -21.63
C TRP A 44 18.91 9.61 -23.02
N GLN A 45 20.21 9.51 -23.29
CA GLN A 45 20.78 8.98 -24.52
C GLN A 45 22.00 8.12 -24.19
N TYR A 46 22.15 7.01 -24.87
CA TYR A 46 23.32 6.14 -24.77
C TYR A 46 23.91 5.89 -26.16
N ASP A 47 25.19 6.10 -26.28
CA ASP A 47 25.97 5.84 -27.51
C ASP A 47 26.91 4.65 -27.29
N THR A 48 26.82 3.66 -28.19
CA THR A 48 27.61 2.41 -28.06
C THR A 48 29.10 2.58 -28.40
N GLN A 49 29.48 3.55 -29.21
CA GLN A 49 30.85 3.80 -29.59
C GLN A 49 31.62 4.46 -28.45
N THR A 50 31.05 5.52 -27.89
CA THR A 50 31.66 6.27 -26.78
C THR A 50 31.42 5.61 -25.43
N ARG A 51 30.41 4.73 -25.32
CA ARG A 51 29.90 4.13 -24.06
C ARG A 51 29.50 5.17 -23.04
N ILE A 52 29.06 6.35 -23.51
CA ILE A 52 28.61 7.43 -22.65
C ILE A 52 27.08 7.37 -22.55
N PHE A 53 26.61 7.42 -21.33
CA PHE A 53 25.20 7.65 -20.98
C PHE A 53 25.04 9.12 -20.63
N CYS A 54 24.27 9.82 -21.44
CA CYS A 54 23.92 11.22 -21.23
C CYS A 54 22.52 11.31 -20.68
N TYR A 55 22.30 12.17 -19.71
CA TYR A 55 20.96 12.46 -19.21
C TYR A 55 20.82 13.94 -18.88
N ALA A 56 19.61 14.44 -19.04
CA ALA A 56 19.24 15.84 -18.76
C ALA A 56 17.81 15.91 -18.26
N GLY A 57 17.49 16.96 -17.49
CA GLY A 57 16.14 17.26 -17.04
C GLY A 57 15.94 17.14 -15.53
N HIS A 58 14.70 17.27 -15.12
CA HIS A 58 14.33 17.51 -13.71
C HIS A 58 13.99 16.23 -12.95
N THR A 59 14.92 15.30 -12.85
CA THR A 59 14.67 14.02 -12.13
C THR A 59 14.65 14.17 -10.60
N GLY A 60 15.06 15.31 -10.06
CA GLY A 60 15.21 15.51 -8.63
C GLY A 60 16.33 14.68 -7.97
N ILE A 61 17.14 13.98 -8.77
CA ILE A 61 18.25 13.15 -8.29
C ILE A 61 19.56 13.91 -8.35
N MET A 62 19.79 14.58 -9.46
CA MET A 62 20.88 15.54 -9.65
C MET A 62 20.25 16.86 -10.10
N CYS A 63 20.44 17.91 -9.32
CA CYS A 63 19.90 19.23 -9.59
C CYS A 63 20.74 19.94 -10.68
N SER A 64 20.65 19.48 -11.91
CA SER A 64 21.31 20.14 -13.03
C SER A 64 20.37 20.15 -14.23
N GLU A 65 20.11 21.35 -14.75
CA GLU A 65 19.48 21.52 -16.06
C GLU A 65 20.45 21.20 -17.19
N GLU A 66 21.75 21.09 -16.85
CA GLU A 66 22.80 20.73 -17.79
C GLU A 66 22.84 19.24 -18.06
N VAL A 67 23.21 18.88 -19.29
CA VAL A 67 23.42 17.50 -19.70
C VAL A 67 24.57 16.87 -18.90
N GLN A 68 24.28 15.81 -18.19
CA GLN A 68 25.29 15.05 -17.47
C GLN A 68 25.78 13.91 -18.34
N HIS A 69 27.08 13.68 -18.33
CA HIS A 69 27.75 12.64 -19.09
C HIS A 69 28.42 11.66 -18.13
N ILE A 70 28.07 10.40 -18.20
CA ILE A 70 28.69 9.36 -17.38
C ILE A 70 29.06 8.15 -18.24
N ASN A 71 30.24 7.59 -18.04
CA ASN A 71 30.57 6.32 -18.63
C ASN A 71 29.67 5.22 -18.11
N MET A 72 29.26 4.27 -18.98
CA MET A 72 28.33 3.20 -18.62
C MET A 72 28.84 2.35 -17.45
N ASP A 73 30.14 2.11 -17.34
CA ASP A 73 30.68 1.30 -16.24
C ASP A 73 30.54 2.02 -14.91
N ASN A 74 30.82 3.34 -14.87
CA ASN A 74 30.60 4.17 -13.68
C ASN A 74 29.11 4.29 -13.33
N TYR A 75 28.24 4.35 -14.36
CA TYR A 75 26.80 4.37 -14.14
C TYR A 75 26.32 3.07 -13.48
N LEU A 76 26.86 1.93 -13.91
CA LEU A 76 26.56 0.62 -13.33
C LEU A 76 27.03 0.49 -11.87
N GLU A 77 28.08 1.22 -11.47
CA GLU A 77 28.53 1.23 -10.07
C GLU A 77 27.52 1.87 -9.13
N LEU A 78 26.71 2.81 -9.63
CA LEU A 78 25.62 3.40 -8.86
C LEU A 78 24.49 2.40 -8.58
N ASN A 79 24.41 1.31 -9.35
CA ASN A 79 23.37 0.30 -9.18
C ASN A 79 23.78 -0.72 -8.11
N PRO A 80 22.87 -1.06 -7.15
CA PRO A 80 23.06 -2.23 -6.31
C PRO A 80 23.36 -3.50 -7.14
N PRO A 81 24.23 -4.40 -6.66
CA PRO A 81 24.63 -5.60 -7.42
C PRO A 81 23.45 -6.44 -7.93
N GLU A 82 22.36 -6.50 -7.14
CA GLU A 82 21.16 -7.26 -7.46
C GLU A 82 20.44 -6.71 -8.71
N ASP A 83 20.46 -5.38 -8.90
CA ASP A 83 19.73 -4.70 -9.98
C ASP A 83 20.54 -4.65 -11.28
N ARG A 84 21.89 -4.80 -11.22
CA ARG A 84 22.78 -4.71 -12.39
C ARG A 84 22.42 -5.69 -13.50
N LYS A 85 22.05 -6.92 -13.15
CA LYS A 85 21.68 -7.96 -14.11
C LYS A 85 20.40 -7.59 -14.88
N SER A 86 19.41 -7.06 -14.18
CA SER A 86 18.14 -6.61 -14.78
C SER A 86 18.38 -5.45 -15.74
N PHE A 87 19.09 -4.43 -15.29
CA PHE A 87 19.43 -3.26 -16.10
C PHE A 87 20.24 -3.62 -17.35
N THR A 88 21.32 -4.39 -17.20
CA THR A 88 22.16 -4.79 -18.34
C THR A 88 21.43 -5.71 -19.31
N GLY A 89 20.55 -6.57 -18.82
CA GLY A 89 19.67 -7.40 -19.66
C GLY A 89 18.74 -6.54 -20.50
N TRP A 90 18.05 -5.58 -19.86
CA TRP A 90 17.17 -4.63 -20.52
C TRP A 90 17.91 -3.80 -21.58
N MET A 91 19.10 -3.28 -21.26
CA MET A 91 19.92 -2.50 -22.20
C MET A 91 20.28 -3.34 -23.44
N LYS A 92 20.71 -4.60 -23.25
CA LYS A 92 21.03 -5.52 -24.36
C LYS A 92 19.83 -5.77 -25.28
N GLU A 93 18.63 -5.93 -24.74
CA GLU A 93 17.43 -6.15 -25.57
C GLU A 93 17.06 -4.88 -26.36
N ASN A 94 17.19 -3.69 -25.77
CA ASN A 94 16.98 -2.43 -26.49
C ASN A 94 18.02 -2.20 -27.58
N LEU A 95 19.28 -2.56 -27.36
CA LEU A 95 20.33 -2.53 -28.39
C LEU A 95 20.01 -3.44 -29.59
N LYS A 96 19.29 -4.54 -29.39
CA LYS A 96 18.76 -5.41 -30.45
C LYS A 96 17.51 -4.89 -31.14
N GLY A 97 16.89 -3.81 -30.62
CA GLY A 97 15.70 -3.18 -31.18
C GLY A 97 14.38 -3.52 -30.52
N LYS A 98 14.39 -4.17 -29.35
CA LYS A 98 13.18 -4.41 -28.55
C LYS A 98 12.89 -3.22 -27.63
N MET A 99 12.13 -2.24 -28.09
CA MET A 99 11.97 -0.93 -27.46
C MET A 99 10.72 -0.80 -26.54
N GLU A 100 9.92 -1.84 -26.37
CA GLU A 100 8.59 -1.71 -25.76
C GLU A 100 8.58 -1.68 -24.22
N ASN A 101 9.63 -2.19 -23.58
CA ASN A 101 9.66 -2.39 -22.14
C ASN A 101 10.41 -1.28 -21.40
N SER A 102 9.93 -0.91 -20.22
CA SER A 102 10.68 -0.13 -19.25
C SER A 102 11.41 -1.04 -18.27
N VAL A 103 12.45 -0.51 -17.62
CA VAL A 103 13.13 -1.16 -16.49
C VAL A 103 13.07 -0.25 -15.27
N ASP A 104 12.69 -0.83 -14.13
CA ASP A 104 12.77 -0.19 -12.82
C ASP A 104 13.97 -0.76 -12.08
N TYR A 105 14.82 0.09 -11.52
CA TYR A 105 16.00 -0.31 -10.77
C TYR A 105 16.38 0.77 -9.77
N ARG A 106 17.28 0.44 -8.84
CA ARG A 106 17.76 1.37 -7.83
C ARG A 106 19.12 1.94 -8.22
N ILE A 107 19.33 3.18 -7.85
CA ILE A 107 20.66 3.80 -7.82
C ILE A 107 20.98 4.28 -6.42
N PHE A 108 22.25 4.18 -6.05
CA PHE A 108 22.78 4.65 -4.79
C PHE A 108 23.63 5.89 -5.05
N LEU A 109 23.19 7.03 -4.53
CA LEU A 109 23.86 8.31 -4.75
C LEU A 109 23.86 9.14 -3.47
N GLN A 110 25.03 9.63 -3.06
CA GLN A 110 25.20 10.50 -1.87
C GLN A 110 24.52 9.94 -0.60
N GLY A 111 24.61 8.62 -0.40
CA GLY A 111 24.02 7.96 0.76
C GLY A 111 22.52 7.68 0.66
N ASN A 112 21.86 8.04 -0.44
CA ASN A 112 20.44 7.84 -0.66
C ASN A 112 20.18 6.81 -1.74
N ILE A 113 19.07 6.07 -1.60
CA ILE A 113 18.55 5.15 -2.62
C ILE A 113 17.44 5.85 -3.39
N PHE A 114 17.60 5.91 -4.72
CA PHE A 114 16.57 6.38 -5.63
C PHE A 114 16.08 5.23 -6.48
N TYR A 115 14.77 5.19 -6.72
CA TYR A 115 14.15 4.26 -7.65
C TYR A 115 13.95 4.95 -8.99
N ILE A 116 14.50 4.35 -10.04
CA ILE A 116 14.56 4.93 -11.37
C ILE A 116 13.80 4.04 -12.33
N ARG A 117 13.00 4.65 -13.19
CA ARG A 117 12.42 4.01 -14.37
C ARG A 117 13.08 4.56 -15.62
N LEU A 118 13.63 3.67 -16.41
CA LEU A 118 14.06 3.98 -17.79
C LEU A 118 13.11 3.35 -18.80
N LYS A 119 12.82 4.10 -19.86
CA LYS A 119 12.17 3.59 -21.06
C LYS A 119 12.88 4.13 -22.27
N ALA A 120 13.22 3.24 -23.22
CA ALA A 120 13.71 3.61 -24.52
C ALA A 120 12.55 3.84 -25.50
N PHE A 121 12.64 4.81 -26.37
CA PHE A 121 11.63 5.11 -27.41
C PHE A 121 12.22 5.32 -28.80
N ALA A 122 13.53 5.57 -28.92
CA ALA A 122 14.21 5.72 -30.19
C ALA A 122 15.53 4.94 -30.21
N ARG A 123 15.85 4.38 -31.36
CA ARG A 123 17.09 3.67 -31.65
C ARG A 123 17.53 4.02 -33.05
N GLU A 124 18.71 4.59 -33.16
CA GLU A 124 19.33 4.90 -34.43
C GLU A 124 20.56 4.04 -34.64
N ARG A 125 20.73 3.49 -35.84
CA ARG A 125 21.94 2.76 -36.25
C ARG A 125 22.63 3.55 -37.33
N GLN A 126 23.84 3.96 -37.06
CA GLN A 126 24.69 4.69 -37.98
C GLN A 126 25.32 3.75 -39.01
N LYS A 127 25.87 4.34 -40.12
CA LYS A 127 26.48 3.58 -41.22
C LYS A 127 27.73 2.83 -40.78
N ASP A 128 28.44 3.30 -39.78
CA ASP A 128 29.62 2.69 -39.15
C ASP A 128 29.30 1.55 -38.20
N GLY A 129 28.01 1.27 -37.99
CA GLY A 129 27.53 0.22 -37.10
C GLY A 129 27.26 0.67 -35.65
N ASN A 130 27.60 1.90 -35.31
CA ASN A 130 27.27 2.50 -34.03
C ASN A 130 25.76 2.54 -33.81
N VAL A 131 25.34 2.36 -32.55
CA VAL A 131 23.94 2.42 -32.15
C VAL A 131 23.75 3.48 -31.05
N THR A 132 22.85 4.41 -31.30
CA THR A 132 22.39 5.35 -30.30
C THR A 132 20.97 4.98 -29.86
N ILE A 133 20.74 4.97 -28.56
CA ILE A 133 19.41 4.74 -27.98
C ILE A 133 19.04 5.97 -27.18
N GLU A 134 17.80 6.37 -27.29
CA GLU A 134 17.23 7.52 -26.59
C GLU A 134 15.96 7.10 -25.82
N GLY A 135 15.71 7.78 -24.71
CA GLY A 135 14.57 7.47 -23.89
C GLY A 135 14.27 8.53 -22.84
N TYR A 136 13.36 8.22 -21.96
CA TYR A 136 13.14 9.02 -20.76
C TYR A 136 13.62 8.28 -19.50
N ILE A 137 14.03 9.07 -18.53
CA ILE A 137 14.39 8.67 -17.17
C ILE A 137 13.40 9.32 -16.21
N GLN A 138 12.84 8.57 -15.30
CA GLN A 138 11.91 9.07 -14.30
C GLN A 138 12.33 8.65 -12.90
N ASN A 139 12.29 9.59 -11.97
CA ASN A 139 12.42 9.27 -10.56
C ASN A 139 11.06 8.82 -10.03
N ILE A 140 10.98 7.56 -9.64
CA ILE A 140 9.77 6.93 -9.10
C ILE A 140 9.90 6.63 -7.59
N THR A 141 10.84 7.27 -6.91
CA THR A 141 11.15 6.99 -5.49
C THR A 141 9.93 7.15 -4.60
N ASP A 142 9.20 8.26 -4.74
CA ASP A 142 8.01 8.51 -3.92
C ASP A 142 6.87 7.54 -4.24
N ILE A 143 6.74 7.15 -5.52
CA ILE A 143 5.75 6.15 -5.94
C ILE A 143 6.07 4.80 -5.28
N GLN A 144 7.34 4.37 -5.32
CA GLN A 144 7.78 3.11 -4.71
C GLN A 144 7.68 3.13 -3.18
N LYS A 145 8.05 4.23 -2.54
CA LYS A 145 7.88 4.39 -1.09
C LYS A 145 6.42 4.24 -0.69
N ARG A 146 5.50 5.00 -1.31
CA ARG A 146 4.05 4.89 -1.04
C ARG A 146 3.53 3.47 -1.28
N ARG A 147 3.97 2.81 -2.35
CA ARG A 147 3.59 1.42 -2.63
C ARG A 147 4.08 0.45 -1.56
N ASN A 148 5.33 0.62 -1.10
CA ASN A 148 5.89 -0.18 -0.03
C ASN A 148 5.15 0.05 1.29
N ASP A 149 4.82 1.30 1.63
CA ASP A 149 4.07 1.63 2.84
C ASP A 149 2.67 1.00 2.82
N ILE A 150 1.97 1.08 1.68
CA ILE A 150 0.67 0.42 1.49
C ILE A 150 0.81 -1.10 1.65
N ASN A 151 1.84 -1.71 1.05
CA ASN A 151 2.10 -3.14 1.17
C ASN A 151 2.37 -3.54 2.63
N LEU A 152 3.21 -2.79 3.35
CA LEU A 152 3.52 -3.04 4.76
C LEU A 152 2.26 -2.95 5.63
N LEU A 153 1.45 -1.90 5.45
CA LEU A 153 0.18 -1.75 6.15
C LEU A 153 -0.78 -2.91 5.83
N THR A 154 -0.90 -3.28 4.56
CA THR A 154 -1.73 -4.40 4.13
C THR A 154 -1.27 -5.72 4.75
N HIS A 155 0.04 -5.97 4.80
CA HIS A 155 0.60 -7.13 5.47
C HIS A 155 0.33 -7.13 6.97
N ALA A 156 0.50 -5.99 7.65
CA ALA A 156 0.23 -5.87 9.07
C ALA A 156 -1.24 -6.18 9.39
N ILE A 157 -2.17 -5.59 8.61
CA ILE A 157 -3.61 -5.82 8.75
C ILE A 157 -3.98 -7.30 8.49
N ASN A 158 -3.40 -7.91 7.44
CA ASN A 158 -3.67 -9.32 7.11
C ASN A 158 -3.08 -10.32 8.11
N ASN A 159 -2.02 -9.95 8.82
CA ASN A 159 -1.42 -10.78 9.88
C ASN A 159 -1.96 -10.47 11.29
N SER A 160 -2.88 -9.51 11.41
CA SER A 160 -3.61 -9.28 12.67
C SER A 160 -4.43 -10.51 13.06
N THR A 161 -4.48 -10.80 14.36
CA THR A 161 -5.36 -11.80 14.95
C THR A 161 -6.77 -11.28 15.20
N GLU A 162 -7.00 -10.01 14.96
CA GLU A 162 -8.31 -9.37 15.06
C GLU A 162 -9.03 -9.43 13.72
N ASP A 163 -10.35 -9.54 13.77
CA ASP A 163 -11.21 -9.42 12.60
C ASP A 163 -11.26 -7.96 12.15
N ILE A 164 -10.76 -7.69 10.97
CA ILE A 164 -10.79 -6.34 10.41
C ILE A 164 -11.55 -6.37 9.10
N TYR A 165 -12.61 -5.58 9.03
CA TYR A 165 -13.35 -5.40 7.79
C TYR A 165 -13.87 -3.97 7.62
N SER A 166 -14.13 -3.61 6.38
CA SER A 166 -14.86 -2.37 6.06
C SER A 166 -16.01 -2.65 5.11
N ALA A 167 -17.07 -1.88 5.28
CA ALA A 167 -18.28 -1.98 4.47
C ALA A 167 -18.89 -0.59 4.20
N HIS A 168 -19.65 -0.51 3.12
CA HIS A 168 -20.50 0.63 2.85
C HIS A 168 -21.67 0.69 3.82
N GLU A 169 -22.38 1.82 3.85
CA GLU A 169 -23.57 2.02 4.68
C GLU A 169 -24.66 0.98 4.37
N ASP A 170 -24.74 0.49 3.15
CA ASP A 170 -25.67 -0.55 2.70
C ASP A 170 -25.21 -1.98 3.02
N GLY A 171 -24.09 -2.14 3.73
CA GLY A 171 -23.53 -3.43 4.13
C GLY A 171 -22.63 -4.11 3.09
N THR A 172 -22.42 -3.51 1.91
CA THR A 172 -21.49 -4.09 0.91
C THR A 172 -20.07 -4.08 1.43
N LEU A 173 -19.41 -5.24 1.44
CA LEU A 173 -18.03 -5.37 1.88
C LEU A 173 -17.08 -4.67 0.90
N ILE A 174 -16.13 -3.93 1.44
CA ILE A 174 -15.06 -3.25 0.70
C ILE A 174 -13.74 -3.97 0.94
N PHE A 175 -13.48 -4.30 2.18
CA PHE A 175 -12.25 -4.94 2.62
C PHE A 175 -12.52 -5.91 3.75
N CYS A 176 -11.77 -7.01 3.81
CA CYS A 176 -11.65 -7.85 4.99
C CYS A 176 -10.28 -8.52 5.04
N ASN A 177 -9.70 -8.59 6.24
CA ASN A 177 -8.41 -9.22 6.44
C ASN A 177 -8.53 -10.76 6.47
N ARG A 178 -7.38 -11.44 6.54
CA ARG A 178 -7.31 -12.90 6.56
C ARG A 178 -8.09 -13.49 7.76
N CYS A 179 -7.94 -12.92 8.95
CA CYS A 179 -8.62 -13.40 10.16
C CYS A 179 -10.15 -13.40 10.00
N PHE A 180 -10.70 -12.30 9.48
CA PHE A 180 -12.12 -12.19 9.19
C PHE A 180 -12.57 -13.23 8.15
N LYS A 181 -11.82 -13.40 7.04
CA LYS A 181 -12.13 -14.39 6.00
C LYS A 181 -12.18 -15.81 6.54
N GLU A 182 -11.14 -16.20 7.29
CA GLU A 182 -11.05 -17.54 7.91
C GLU A 182 -12.18 -17.76 8.90
N ARG A 183 -12.51 -16.77 9.71
CA ARG A 183 -13.58 -16.85 10.70
C ARG A 183 -14.95 -16.98 10.05
N HIS A 184 -15.21 -16.23 8.99
CA HIS A 184 -16.51 -16.22 8.32
C HIS A 184 -16.62 -17.19 7.13
N GLY A 185 -15.60 -18.02 6.88
CA GLY A 185 -15.60 -19.04 5.86
C GLY A 185 -15.52 -18.50 4.43
N ILE A 186 -14.99 -17.27 4.26
CA ILE A 186 -14.81 -16.66 2.93
C ILE A 186 -13.55 -17.24 2.28
N GLY A 187 -13.70 -17.83 1.12
CA GLY A 187 -12.59 -18.47 0.38
C GLY A 187 -11.56 -17.46 -0.15
N ASN A 188 -10.31 -17.91 -0.26
CA ASN A 188 -9.27 -17.13 -0.94
C ASN A 188 -9.63 -16.95 -2.41
N GLY A 189 -9.64 -15.69 -2.88
CA GLY A 189 -10.01 -15.34 -4.26
C GLY A 189 -11.50 -15.07 -4.49
N GLN A 190 -12.34 -15.22 -3.47
CA GLN A 190 -13.75 -14.86 -3.57
C GLN A 190 -13.90 -13.32 -3.64
N ASP A 191 -14.71 -12.85 -4.59
CA ASP A 191 -15.01 -11.43 -4.76
C ASP A 191 -15.93 -10.95 -3.64
N ILE A 192 -15.36 -10.25 -2.66
CA ILE A 192 -16.09 -9.73 -1.50
C ILE A 192 -16.92 -8.49 -1.83
N THR A 193 -16.62 -7.78 -2.93
CA THR A 193 -17.29 -6.52 -3.29
C THR A 193 -18.75 -6.69 -3.71
N ARG A 194 -19.17 -7.93 -3.91
CA ARG A 194 -20.57 -8.32 -4.19
C ARG A 194 -21.29 -8.90 -2.98
N MET A 195 -20.62 -8.99 -1.84
CA MET A 195 -21.15 -9.58 -0.62
C MET A 195 -21.69 -8.52 0.31
N LYS A 196 -22.81 -8.80 0.93
CA LYS A 196 -23.31 -8.02 2.05
C LYS A 196 -22.89 -8.67 3.36
N ILE A 197 -22.45 -7.85 4.31
CA ILE A 197 -22.01 -8.34 5.63
C ILE A 197 -23.10 -9.15 6.33
N TYR A 198 -24.37 -8.76 6.19
CA TYR A 198 -25.51 -9.42 6.83
C TYR A 198 -25.96 -10.71 6.11
N ASP A 199 -25.47 -10.98 4.89
CA ASP A 199 -25.67 -12.26 4.19
C ASP A 199 -24.69 -13.35 4.67
N LEU A 200 -23.65 -12.96 5.44
CA LEU A 200 -22.73 -13.94 6.01
C LEU A 200 -23.42 -14.75 7.13
N PRO A 201 -23.51 -16.08 7.00
CA PRO A 201 -24.24 -16.92 7.97
C PRO A 201 -23.72 -16.76 9.41
N SER A 202 -22.44 -16.43 9.54
CA SER A 202 -21.76 -16.23 10.81
C SER A 202 -21.90 -14.83 11.39
N TYR A 203 -22.53 -13.89 10.67
CA TYR A 203 -22.68 -12.52 11.16
C TYR A 203 -23.85 -12.38 12.15
N GLY A 204 -24.89 -13.18 11.98
CA GLY A 204 -26.02 -13.30 12.93
C GLY A 204 -26.92 -12.06 13.03
N ARG A 205 -26.84 -11.15 12.06
CA ARG A 205 -27.70 -9.96 11.98
C ARG A 205 -28.28 -9.84 10.58
N ASP A 206 -29.48 -9.28 10.51
CA ASP A 206 -30.17 -8.97 9.28
C ASP A 206 -29.82 -7.56 8.74
N GLU A 207 -30.37 -7.22 7.59
CA GLU A 207 -30.20 -5.93 6.94
C GLU A 207 -30.69 -4.76 7.83
N THR A 208 -31.78 -4.94 8.56
CA THR A 208 -32.36 -3.90 9.43
C THR A 208 -31.40 -3.59 10.58
N SER A 209 -30.94 -4.62 11.25
CA SER A 209 -29.93 -4.49 12.34
C SER A 209 -28.62 -3.89 11.84
N TRP A 210 -28.22 -4.18 10.61
CA TRP A 210 -27.05 -3.54 10.00
C TRP A 210 -27.27 -2.05 9.79
N LYS A 211 -28.38 -1.64 9.22
CA LYS A 211 -28.72 -0.22 8.99
C LYS A 211 -28.78 0.59 10.29
N GLU A 212 -29.36 0.03 11.34
CA GLU A 212 -29.35 0.65 12.66
C GLU A 212 -27.94 0.82 13.20
N PHE A 213 -27.12 -0.23 13.10
CA PHE A 213 -25.71 -0.19 13.49
C PHE A 213 -24.95 0.88 12.70
N ALA A 214 -25.07 0.89 11.37
CA ALA A 214 -24.44 1.86 10.49
C ALA A 214 -24.78 3.31 10.87
N ASN A 215 -26.05 3.58 11.14
CA ASN A 215 -26.53 4.90 11.58
C ASN A 215 -25.93 5.30 12.94
N ARG A 216 -25.81 4.38 13.88
CA ARG A 216 -25.17 4.63 15.19
C ARG A 216 -23.69 4.93 15.06
N VAL A 217 -22.97 4.17 14.23
CA VAL A 217 -21.54 4.40 13.92
C VAL A 217 -21.36 5.77 13.28
N LYS A 218 -22.20 6.12 12.33
CA LYS A 218 -22.17 7.43 11.64
C LYS A 218 -22.36 8.61 12.60
N ARG A 219 -23.17 8.43 13.64
CA ARG A 219 -23.38 9.43 14.71
C ARG A 219 -22.32 9.40 15.80
N GLY A 220 -21.34 8.51 15.72
CA GLY A 220 -20.28 8.38 16.72
C GLY A 220 -20.72 7.69 18.02
N GLU A 221 -21.86 6.99 18.03
CA GLU A 221 -22.45 6.39 19.25
C GLU A 221 -21.81 5.05 19.64
N THR A 222 -20.92 4.46 18.82
CA THR A 222 -20.46 3.06 18.98
C THR A 222 -18.96 2.91 19.12
N ASN A 223 -18.24 3.95 19.54
CA ASN A 223 -16.77 3.97 19.47
C ASN A 223 -16.04 3.12 20.52
N HIS A 224 -16.70 2.46 21.46
CA HIS A 224 -16.04 1.72 22.53
C HIS A 224 -16.78 0.44 22.95
N GLY A 225 -16.02 -0.69 22.94
CA GLY A 225 -16.31 -1.85 23.74
C GLY A 225 -17.63 -2.59 23.44
N TYR A 226 -17.95 -2.78 22.18
CA TYR A 226 -19.16 -3.50 21.79
C TYR A 226 -18.88 -5.02 21.74
N ILE A 227 -19.51 -5.79 22.61
CA ILE A 227 -19.40 -7.25 22.62
C ILE A 227 -20.50 -7.84 21.74
N VAL A 228 -20.08 -8.59 20.72
CA VAL A 228 -20.98 -9.32 19.82
C VAL A 228 -20.73 -10.81 19.96
N TYR A 229 -21.79 -11.57 20.20
CA TYR A 229 -21.74 -13.02 20.21
C TYR A 229 -22.23 -13.53 18.86
N HIS A 230 -21.38 -14.31 18.15
CA HIS A 230 -21.75 -14.90 16.88
C HIS A 230 -21.55 -16.42 16.90
N PRO A 231 -22.53 -17.23 16.46
CA PRO A 231 -22.27 -18.62 16.11
C PRO A 231 -21.35 -18.67 14.89
N LEU A 232 -20.21 -19.33 15.03
CA LEU A 232 -19.29 -19.52 13.90
C LEU A 232 -19.48 -20.90 13.28
N PRO A 233 -19.47 -21.03 11.93
CA PRO A 233 -19.66 -22.32 11.25
C PRO A 233 -18.64 -23.41 11.65
N LYS A 234 -17.41 -23.01 12.00
CA LYS A 234 -16.31 -23.91 12.42
C LYS A 234 -16.13 -23.99 13.94
N ARG A 235 -16.85 -23.22 14.72
CA ARG A 235 -16.81 -23.19 16.18
C ARG A 235 -18.23 -22.98 16.69
N PRO A 236 -18.96 -24.06 16.98
CA PRO A 236 -20.32 -23.97 17.50
C PRO A 236 -20.37 -23.35 18.90
N GLU A 237 -19.23 -23.23 19.57
CA GLU A 237 -19.07 -22.44 20.77
C GLU A 237 -19.13 -20.96 20.39
N VAL A 238 -20.11 -20.25 20.88
CA VAL A 238 -20.34 -18.83 20.61
C VAL A 238 -19.11 -18.03 21.04
N PRO A 239 -18.27 -17.54 20.11
CA PRO A 239 -17.17 -16.68 20.50
C PRO A 239 -17.69 -15.32 20.87
N ALA A 240 -17.18 -14.79 21.96
CA ALA A 240 -17.42 -13.41 22.34
C ALA A 240 -16.44 -12.53 21.56
N ILE A 241 -16.96 -11.70 20.68
CA ILE A 241 -16.18 -10.71 19.93
C ILE A 241 -16.43 -9.34 20.56
N GLU A 242 -15.36 -8.71 21.01
CA GLU A 242 -15.36 -7.29 21.39
C GLU A 242 -14.91 -6.49 20.16
N GLY A 243 -15.75 -5.58 19.72
CA GLY A 243 -15.49 -4.84 18.48
C GLY A 243 -15.60 -3.34 18.66
N ASN A 244 -14.79 -2.62 17.87
CA ASN A 244 -14.87 -1.17 17.71
C ASN A 244 -15.23 -0.87 16.25
N ALA A 245 -16.09 0.12 16.04
CA ALA A 245 -16.48 0.54 14.71
C ALA A 245 -16.32 2.06 14.55
N TYR A 246 -15.83 2.46 13.38
CA TYR A 246 -15.53 3.85 13.06
C TYR A 246 -16.13 4.22 11.71
N TRP A 247 -16.71 5.43 11.64
CA TRP A 247 -17.09 6.03 10.38
C TRP A 247 -15.87 6.76 9.78
N VAL A 248 -15.48 6.39 8.58
CA VAL A 248 -14.35 6.99 7.85
C VAL A 248 -14.90 7.56 6.55
N THR A 249 -14.65 8.84 6.33
CA THR A 249 -15.06 9.53 5.09
C THR A 249 -13.86 9.68 4.16
N SER A 250 -14.00 9.28 2.90
CA SER A 250 -12.99 9.51 1.87
C SER A 250 -12.92 10.99 1.45
N ASP A 251 -11.87 11.39 0.74
CA ASP A 251 -11.72 12.73 0.18
C ASP A 251 -12.87 13.11 -0.79
N LYS A 252 -13.57 12.11 -1.33
CA LYS A 252 -14.75 12.29 -2.20
C LYS A 252 -16.06 12.40 -1.44
N GLY A 253 -16.04 12.36 -0.09
CA GLY A 253 -17.22 12.43 0.74
C GLY A 253 -17.96 11.11 0.91
N GLU A 254 -17.45 10.00 0.35
CA GLU A 254 -18.02 8.67 0.55
C GLU A 254 -17.66 8.15 1.93
N GLY A 255 -18.66 7.75 2.71
CA GLY A 255 -18.46 7.22 4.04
C GLY A 255 -18.43 5.69 4.05
N THR A 256 -17.54 5.14 4.86
CA THR A 256 -17.38 3.71 5.07
C THR A 256 -17.28 3.39 6.56
N ILE A 257 -17.73 2.20 6.92
CA ILE A 257 -17.65 1.70 8.28
C ILE A 257 -16.46 0.75 8.36
N TRP A 258 -15.52 1.05 9.26
CA TRP A 258 -14.40 0.19 9.60
C TRP A 258 -14.67 -0.46 10.94
N THR A 259 -14.52 -1.78 11.01
CA THR A 259 -14.74 -2.57 12.22
C THR A 259 -13.51 -3.40 12.56
N PHE A 260 -13.17 -3.40 13.84
CA PHE A 260 -12.07 -4.16 14.42
C PHE A 260 -12.66 -5.04 15.53
N GLY A 261 -12.55 -6.36 15.37
CA GLY A 261 -13.15 -7.33 16.27
C GLY A 261 -12.10 -8.24 16.91
N ARG A 262 -12.07 -8.28 18.24
CA ARG A 262 -11.17 -9.14 19.03
C ARG A 262 -11.93 -10.29 19.68
N ASP A 263 -11.43 -11.51 19.54
CA ASP A 263 -11.95 -12.65 20.28
C ASP A 263 -11.58 -12.54 21.76
N VAL A 264 -12.59 -12.38 22.62
CA VAL A 264 -12.46 -12.27 24.07
C VAL A 264 -13.03 -13.47 24.80
N SER A 265 -13.34 -14.56 24.08
CA SER A 265 -13.97 -15.75 24.63
C SER A 265 -13.20 -16.34 25.81
N THR A 266 -11.88 -16.37 25.74
CA THR A 266 -11.03 -16.87 26.84
C THR A 266 -11.10 -15.97 28.07
N ARG A 267 -11.08 -14.64 27.86
CA ARG A 267 -11.23 -13.65 28.95
C ARG A 267 -12.56 -13.85 29.67
N ILE A 268 -13.64 -13.91 28.90
CA ILE A 268 -14.99 -14.07 29.48
C ILE A 268 -15.13 -15.40 30.23
N ARG A 269 -14.61 -16.49 29.68
CA ARG A 269 -14.61 -17.79 30.39
C ARG A 269 -13.88 -17.72 31.73
N HIS A 270 -12.71 -17.11 31.78
CA HIS A 270 -11.96 -16.92 33.02
C HIS A 270 -12.72 -16.04 34.03
N GLU A 271 -13.30 -14.94 33.57
CA GLU A 271 -14.11 -14.08 34.44
C GLU A 271 -15.33 -14.82 35.03
N GLN A 272 -15.99 -15.66 34.22
CA GLN A 272 -17.10 -16.49 34.67
C GLN A 272 -16.65 -17.54 35.69
N GLN A 273 -15.52 -18.18 35.45
CA GLN A 273 -14.94 -19.16 36.40
C GLN A 273 -14.60 -18.48 37.73
N ILE A 274 -13.97 -17.32 37.71
CA ILE A 274 -13.64 -16.56 38.94
C ILE A 274 -14.94 -16.18 39.67
N LYS A 275 -15.95 -15.72 38.95
CA LYS A 275 -17.25 -15.34 39.54
C LYS A 275 -17.94 -16.56 40.20
N GLN A 276 -17.92 -17.73 39.54
CA GLN A 276 -18.48 -18.94 40.08
C GLN A 276 -17.71 -19.38 41.35
N PHE A 277 -16.38 -19.33 41.31
CA PHE A 277 -15.53 -19.66 42.45
C PHE A 277 -15.82 -18.76 43.66
N ASN A 278 -15.91 -17.45 43.46
CA ASN A 278 -16.25 -16.50 44.50
C ASN A 278 -17.65 -16.77 45.11
N GLN A 279 -18.64 -17.11 44.26
CA GLN A 279 -19.98 -17.49 44.75
C GLN A 279 -19.97 -18.75 45.63
N ILE A 280 -19.12 -19.73 45.28
CA ILE A 280 -18.96 -20.95 46.09
C ILE A 280 -18.29 -20.60 47.43
N LEU A 281 -17.27 -19.77 47.44
CA LEU A 281 -16.62 -19.31 48.67
C LEU A 281 -17.59 -18.58 49.57
N ASP A 282 -18.39 -17.64 49.04
CA ASP A 282 -19.38 -16.89 49.79
C ASP A 282 -20.47 -17.81 50.42
N LYS A 283 -20.91 -18.83 49.66
CA LYS A 283 -21.87 -19.82 50.18
C LYS A 283 -21.25 -20.66 51.29
N ASN A 284 -19.97 -20.99 51.19
CA ASN A 284 -19.29 -21.78 52.26
C ASN A 284 -19.04 -20.93 53.52
N HIS A 285 -18.75 -19.63 53.36
CA HIS A 285 -18.61 -18.72 54.52
C HIS A 285 -19.91 -18.38 55.20
N ARG A 286 -21.08 -18.54 54.55
CA ARG A 286 -22.42 -18.28 55.15
C ARG A 286 -23.04 -19.50 55.85
N LYS A 287 -22.39 -20.69 55.85
CA LYS A 287 -22.83 -21.79 56.65
C LYS A 287 -22.51 -21.51 58.15
N PRO A 288 -23.49 -21.46 59.04
CA PRO A 288 -23.22 -21.31 60.48
C PRO A 288 -22.36 -22.53 60.95
N PRO A 289 -21.49 -22.36 61.96
CA PRO A 289 -20.71 -23.45 62.50
C PRO A 289 -21.65 -24.50 63.09
N GLY A 290 -21.87 -25.58 62.33
CA GLY A 290 -22.62 -26.76 62.80
C GLY A 290 -21.88 -27.40 63.93
N ARG A 291 -22.64 -27.70 65.04
CA ARG A 291 -22.15 -28.43 66.20
C ARG A 291 -21.35 -29.69 65.76
N HIS A 292 -20.11 -29.78 66.21
CA HIS A 292 -19.28 -30.98 66.07
C HIS A 292 -19.91 -32.13 66.85
N CYS A 293 -20.45 -33.11 66.14
CA CYS A 293 -20.45 -34.49 66.65
C CYS A 293 -19.18 -35.13 66.10
N CYS A 294 -18.30 -35.51 66.99
CA CYS A 294 -17.10 -36.32 66.73
C CYS A 294 -17.51 -37.73 66.28
N GLU A 295 -17.28 -38.09 65.05
CA GLU A 295 -17.04 -39.49 64.62
C GLU A 295 -16.03 -39.44 63.46
N GLY A 296 -14.91 -40.15 63.73
CA GLY A 296 -13.77 -40.18 62.85
C GLY A 296 -13.99 -41.06 61.65
N HIS A 297 -13.60 -40.50 60.50
CA HIS A 297 -13.10 -41.30 59.39
C HIS A 297 -12.09 -40.43 58.61
N GLN A 298 -10.83 -40.74 58.73
CA GLN A 298 -9.75 -40.28 57.87
C GLN A 298 -9.97 -40.88 56.50
N GLN A 299 -10.35 -40.08 55.56
CA GLN A 299 -10.10 -40.36 54.14
C GLN A 299 -9.18 -39.27 53.58
N GLN A 300 -7.95 -39.74 53.28
CA GLN A 300 -6.95 -38.93 52.54
C GLN A 300 -7.44 -38.57 51.14
N LEU A 301 -7.69 -37.31 50.92
CA LEU A 301 -7.85 -36.76 49.56
C LEU A 301 -6.45 -36.54 48.98
N GLN A 302 -6.03 -37.44 48.10
CA GLN A 302 -4.91 -37.19 47.16
C GLN A 302 -5.37 -36.23 46.07
N VAL A 303 -4.79 -35.06 46.07
CA VAL A 303 -4.92 -34.07 44.97
C VAL A 303 -3.81 -34.37 43.97
N PRO A 304 -4.10 -34.67 42.68
CA PRO A 304 -3.04 -34.82 41.67
C PRO A 304 -2.51 -33.44 41.28
N LEU A 305 -1.21 -33.26 41.45
CA LEU A 305 -0.48 -32.11 40.91
C LEU A 305 -0.38 -32.21 39.36
N PRO A 306 -0.57 -31.13 38.62
CA PRO A 306 -0.37 -31.17 37.19
C PRO A 306 1.12 -31.23 36.86
N GLN A 307 1.50 -32.18 36.00
CA GLN A 307 2.85 -32.31 35.47
C GLN A 307 3.15 -31.26 34.43
N PRO A 308 4.36 -30.69 34.39
CA PRO A 308 4.75 -29.75 33.35
C PRO A 308 4.98 -30.51 32.04
N ARG A 309 4.33 -30.06 30.96
CA ARG A 309 4.67 -30.45 29.59
C ARG A 309 5.89 -29.66 29.13
N ILE A 310 6.95 -30.39 28.88
CA ILE A 310 8.15 -29.93 28.18
C ILE A 310 7.79 -29.82 26.67
N ILE A 311 8.11 -28.68 26.07
CA ILE A 311 8.13 -28.45 24.63
C ILE A 311 9.48 -28.87 24.09
#